data_e219a7e845cc8f82d6ae219f0ae3e5ff
#
_entry.id   e219a7e845cc8f82d6ae219f0ae3e5ff
#
_cell.length_a   1.000
_cell.length_b   1.000
_cell.length_c   1.000
_cell.angle_alpha   90.00
_cell.angle_beta   90.00
_cell.angle_gamma   90.00
#
_symmetry.space_group_name_H-M   'P 1'
#
loop_
_entity.id
_entity.type
_entity.pdbx_description
1 polymer ?
#
loop_
_entity_poly.entity_id
_entity_poly.type
_entity_poly.pdbx_seq_one_letter_code
_entity_poly.pdbx_strand_id
1 'polypeptide(L)'
;MIETTPLVHAEPAPWPHPRRAWANAKFFESMDWYSHRRLGARKRALFADLPRVVVELGAGAGASMRYLAPGSKLIAVEPNPHTHDALRRNAERYGIDLEIREEPAESTGLAGASVDAVICTLVLCTVGDPTAALAEVHRILRPGGRFVFIEHVGSGPGPVRAVQRLLRRPWRYLFDGCCLDRDTSSSIAAAGFADVRIEPFRFGGAFVPVWPQISGVAVA
;
A
#
# COMPACT_ATOMS: atom_id res chain seq x y z
N MET A 1 15.96 -10.96 36.95
CA MET A 1 16.68 -10.92 35.68
C MET A 1 15.74 -11.55 34.66
N ILE A 2 15.16 -10.75 33.79
CA ILE A 2 14.27 -11.23 32.70
C ILE A 2 15.18 -11.36 31.49
N GLU A 3 15.43 -12.59 31.08
CA GLU A 3 16.19 -12.90 29.86
C GLU A 3 15.38 -12.45 28.65
N THR A 4 15.83 -11.38 28.00
CA THR A 4 15.31 -10.96 26.72
C THR A 4 15.88 -11.87 25.64
N THR A 5 15.09 -12.86 25.22
CA THR A 5 15.41 -13.65 24.03
C THR A 5 15.48 -12.70 22.83
N PRO A 6 16.59 -12.63 22.08
CA PRO A 6 16.66 -11.80 20.90
C PRO A 6 15.65 -12.34 19.88
N LEU A 7 14.79 -11.45 19.38
CA LEU A 7 13.92 -11.73 18.24
C LEU A 7 14.85 -12.12 17.08
N VAL A 8 14.80 -13.37 16.68
CA VAL A 8 15.42 -13.86 15.45
C VAL A 8 14.70 -13.13 14.33
N HIS A 9 15.33 -12.07 13.80
CA HIS A 9 14.87 -11.46 12.55
C HIS A 9 14.96 -12.55 11.49
N ALA A 10 13.81 -13.09 11.09
CA ALA A 10 13.75 -13.91 9.90
C ALA A 10 14.25 -13.03 8.76
N GLU A 11 15.34 -13.46 8.09
CA GLU A 11 15.79 -12.77 6.88
C GLU A 11 14.60 -12.64 5.94
N PRO A 12 14.31 -11.43 5.41
CA PRO A 12 13.22 -11.27 4.46
C PRO A 12 13.44 -12.26 3.32
N ALA A 13 12.43 -13.06 3.04
CA ALA A 13 12.53 -14.07 1.99
C ALA A 13 13.02 -13.39 0.70
N PRO A 14 14.07 -13.91 0.04
CA PRO A 14 14.63 -13.27 -1.13
C PRO A 14 13.51 -13.10 -2.16
N TRP A 15 13.39 -11.91 -2.73
CA TRP A 15 12.36 -11.57 -3.71
C TRP A 15 12.33 -12.65 -4.80
N PRO A 16 11.24 -13.39 -5.02
CA PRO A 16 11.28 -14.65 -5.76
C PRO A 16 11.73 -14.51 -7.21
N HIS A 17 11.69 -13.28 -7.76
CA HIS A 17 12.10 -12.98 -9.13
C HIS A 17 12.76 -11.61 -9.25
N PRO A 18 14.06 -11.45 -8.93
CA PRO A 18 14.76 -10.15 -8.88
C PRO A 18 14.62 -9.31 -10.15
N ARG A 19 14.73 -9.94 -11.33
CA ARG A 19 14.58 -9.24 -12.63
C ARG A 19 13.18 -8.67 -12.81
N ARG A 20 12.14 -9.38 -12.36
CA ARG A 20 10.76 -8.94 -12.45
C ARG A 20 10.48 -7.85 -11.44
N ALA A 21 10.98 -7.97 -10.22
CA ALA A 21 10.90 -6.94 -9.19
C ALA A 21 11.54 -5.63 -9.67
N TRP A 22 12.71 -5.69 -10.31
CA TRP A 22 13.34 -4.54 -10.96
C TRP A 22 12.47 -3.96 -12.09
N ALA A 23 11.97 -4.81 -12.98
CA ALA A 23 11.13 -4.35 -14.10
C ALA A 23 9.84 -3.68 -13.62
N ASN A 24 9.19 -4.23 -12.59
CA ASN A 24 8.01 -3.64 -11.96
C ASN A 24 8.34 -2.32 -11.28
N ALA A 25 9.44 -2.22 -10.54
CA ALA A 25 9.89 -0.96 -9.94
C ALA A 25 10.03 0.13 -11.01
N LYS A 26 10.70 -0.18 -12.13
CA LYS A 26 10.88 0.77 -13.25
C LYS A 26 9.57 1.09 -13.97
N PHE A 27 8.71 0.12 -14.18
CA PHE A 27 7.39 0.33 -14.75
C PHE A 27 6.55 1.28 -13.90
N PHE A 28 6.42 1.03 -12.60
CA PHE A 28 5.63 1.88 -11.72
C PHE A 28 6.25 3.26 -11.52
N GLU A 29 7.58 3.38 -11.47
CA GLU A 29 8.27 4.68 -11.48
C GLU A 29 7.89 5.49 -12.74
N SER A 30 7.92 4.87 -13.93
CA SER A 30 7.55 5.51 -15.20
C SER A 30 6.08 5.89 -15.29
N MET A 31 5.21 5.14 -14.59
CA MET A 31 3.76 5.36 -14.56
C MET A 31 3.31 6.37 -13.49
N ASP A 32 4.24 6.93 -12.69
CA ASP A 32 3.91 7.86 -11.61
C ASP A 32 3.11 9.08 -12.12
N TRP A 33 3.49 9.66 -13.26
CA TRP A 33 2.73 10.76 -13.87
C TRP A 33 1.28 10.37 -14.19
N TYR A 34 1.07 9.18 -14.75
CA TYR A 34 -0.28 8.69 -15.06
C TYR A 34 -1.11 8.46 -13.79
N SER A 35 -0.52 7.82 -12.79
CA SER A 35 -1.13 7.62 -11.49
C SER A 35 -1.49 8.96 -10.82
N HIS A 36 -0.57 9.94 -10.83
CA HIS A 36 -0.83 11.28 -10.31
C HIS A 36 -2.01 11.96 -11.02
N ARG A 37 -2.08 11.87 -12.35
CA ARG A 37 -3.18 12.44 -13.13
C ARG A 37 -4.53 11.79 -12.78
N ARG A 38 -4.54 10.50 -12.48
CA ARG A 38 -5.78 9.73 -12.22
C ARG A 38 -6.22 9.78 -10.75
N LEU A 39 -5.29 9.68 -9.82
CA LEU A 39 -5.56 9.57 -8.39
C LEU A 39 -5.24 10.85 -7.60
N GLY A 40 -4.58 11.83 -8.21
CA GLY A 40 -4.03 12.97 -7.48
C GLY A 40 -5.05 13.81 -6.74
N ALA A 41 -6.24 14.05 -7.31
CA ALA A 41 -7.30 14.76 -6.62
C ALA A 41 -7.81 13.99 -5.40
N ARG A 42 -7.97 12.66 -5.55
CA ARG A 42 -8.41 11.77 -4.46
C ARG A 42 -7.37 11.65 -3.37
N LYS A 43 -6.10 11.47 -3.73
CA LYS A 43 -4.99 11.47 -2.74
C LYS A 43 -4.92 12.78 -1.97
N ARG A 44 -5.04 13.93 -2.63
CA ARG A 44 -5.07 15.24 -1.94
C ARG A 44 -6.19 15.33 -0.92
N ALA A 45 -7.39 14.88 -1.26
CA ALA A 45 -8.53 14.91 -0.36
C ALA A 45 -8.35 13.95 0.83
N LEU A 46 -7.89 12.73 0.59
CA LEU A 46 -7.71 11.71 1.62
C LEU A 46 -6.54 12.02 2.57
N PHE A 47 -5.50 12.70 2.08
CA PHE A 47 -4.26 12.96 2.82
C PHE A 47 -4.21 14.37 3.42
N ALA A 48 -5.26 15.18 3.24
CA ALA A 48 -5.28 16.59 3.69
C ALA A 48 -5.01 16.74 5.20
N ASP A 49 -5.56 15.83 6.01
CA ASP A 49 -5.49 15.89 7.46
C ASP A 49 -4.60 14.78 8.06
N LEU A 50 -3.58 14.31 7.31
CA LEU A 50 -2.63 13.35 7.85
C LEU A 50 -1.73 13.99 8.90
N PRO A 51 -1.35 13.25 9.95
CA PRO A 51 -0.38 13.73 10.94
C PRO A 51 1.01 13.85 10.32
N ARG A 52 1.94 14.48 11.07
CA ARG A 52 3.32 14.66 10.63
C ARG A 52 4.11 13.36 10.52
N VAL A 53 3.71 12.31 11.22
CA VAL A 53 4.34 10.98 11.15
C VAL A 53 3.33 10.02 10.53
N VAL A 54 3.70 9.44 9.40
CA VAL A 54 2.85 8.53 8.61
C VAL A 54 3.63 7.28 8.28
N VAL A 55 2.98 6.12 8.37
CA VAL A 55 3.48 4.85 7.83
C VAL A 55 2.84 4.63 6.47
N GLU A 56 3.61 4.26 5.45
CA GLU A 56 3.09 3.83 4.15
C GLU A 56 3.45 2.37 3.88
N LEU A 57 2.44 1.53 3.71
CA LEU A 57 2.63 0.17 3.24
C LEU A 57 2.83 0.18 1.73
N GLY A 58 3.89 -0.51 1.25
CA GLY A 58 4.24 -0.60 -0.16
C GLY A 58 4.48 0.76 -0.79
N ALA A 59 5.39 1.56 -0.20
CA ALA A 59 5.64 2.94 -0.62
C ALA A 59 6.15 3.06 -2.08
N GLY A 60 6.66 1.98 -2.65
CA GLY A 60 7.19 1.93 -4.01
C GLY A 60 8.26 3.00 -4.25
N ALA A 61 8.09 3.81 -5.28
CA ALA A 61 8.98 4.93 -5.58
C ALA A 61 8.64 6.21 -4.78
N GLY A 62 7.70 6.18 -3.82
CA GLY A 62 7.34 7.35 -3.01
C GLY A 62 6.33 8.30 -3.68
N ALA A 63 5.45 7.78 -4.53
CA ALA A 63 4.46 8.57 -5.25
C ALA A 63 3.49 9.35 -4.34
N SER A 64 3.35 8.94 -3.08
CA SER A 64 2.49 9.58 -2.08
C SER A 64 3.13 10.82 -1.44
N MET A 65 4.45 10.94 -1.44
CA MET A 65 5.20 12.00 -0.75
C MET A 65 4.81 13.41 -1.22
N ARG A 66 4.46 13.59 -2.50
CA ARG A 66 3.99 14.88 -3.05
C ARG A 66 2.70 15.41 -2.42
N TYR A 67 2.00 14.58 -1.65
CA TYR A 67 0.75 14.94 -0.97
C TYR A 67 0.92 15.07 0.54
N LEU A 68 2.11 14.78 1.06
CA LEU A 68 2.46 14.98 2.46
C LEU A 68 3.01 16.41 2.66
N ALA A 69 2.86 16.94 3.85
CA ALA A 69 3.44 18.25 4.17
C ALA A 69 4.97 18.16 4.22
N PRO A 70 5.71 19.12 3.65
CA PRO A 70 7.16 19.17 3.81
C PRO A 70 7.56 19.14 5.30
N GLY A 71 8.62 18.41 5.62
CA GLY A 71 9.07 18.15 7.00
C GLY A 71 8.25 17.09 7.73
N SER A 72 7.32 16.39 7.07
CA SER A 72 6.71 15.17 7.62
C SER A 72 7.70 14.02 7.64
N LYS A 73 7.55 13.12 8.61
CA LYS A 73 8.26 11.85 8.64
C LYS A 73 7.42 10.76 7.96
N LEU A 74 8.01 10.07 6.98
CA LEU A 74 7.43 8.89 6.34
C LEU A 74 8.22 7.65 6.74
N ILE A 75 7.56 6.69 7.39
CA ILE A 75 8.08 5.34 7.59
C ILE A 75 7.55 4.50 6.43
N ALA A 76 8.39 4.25 5.46
CA ALA A 76 8.08 3.52 4.23
C ALA A 76 8.36 2.03 4.42
N VAL A 77 7.31 1.22 4.53
CA VAL A 77 7.41 -0.25 4.55
C VAL A 77 7.43 -0.73 3.11
N GLU A 78 8.61 -1.03 2.57
CA GLU A 78 8.83 -1.37 1.16
C GLU A 78 9.89 -2.47 1.01
N PRO A 79 9.47 -3.72 0.81
CA PRO A 79 10.40 -4.85 0.73
C PRO A 79 11.17 -4.93 -0.59
N ASN A 80 10.79 -4.18 -1.64
CA ASN A 80 11.48 -4.22 -2.93
C ASN A 80 12.68 -3.25 -2.96
N PRO A 81 13.93 -3.71 -2.85
CA PRO A 81 15.10 -2.82 -2.80
C PRO A 81 15.31 -2.01 -4.08
N HIS A 82 14.75 -2.45 -5.21
CA HIS A 82 14.87 -1.74 -6.48
C HIS A 82 14.10 -0.42 -6.55
N THR A 83 13.20 -0.16 -5.59
CA THR A 83 12.47 1.11 -5.47
C THR A 83 13.17 2.12 -4.57
N HIS A 84 14.08 1.69 -3.69
CA HIS A 84 14.62 2.49 -2.59
C HIS A 84 15.37 3.75 -3.07
N ASP A 85 16.12 3.67 -4.18
CA ASP A 85 16.79 4.86 -4.72
C ASP A 85 15.81 5.91 -5.23
N ALA A 86 14.74 5.47 -5.88
CA ALA A 86 13.67 6.39 -6.31
C ALA A 86 12.93 6.98 -5.10
N LEU A 87 12.72 6.16 -4.07
CA LEU A 87 12.09 6.57 -2.82
C LEU A 87 12.91 7.67 -2.11
N ARG A 88 14.23 7.49 -1.98
CA ARG A 88 15.15 8.50 -1.41
C ARG A 88 15.16 9.81 -2.24
N ARG A 89 15.28 9.72 -3.57
CA ARG A 89 15.21 10.91 -4.46
C ARG A 89 13.91 11.68 -4.28
N ASN A 90 12.78 10.99 -4.16
CA ASN A 90 11.50 11.64 -3.95
C ASN A 90 11.36 12.23 -2.54
N ALA A 91 11.93 11.60 -1.51
CA ALA A 91 11.98 12.16 -0.17
C ALA A 91 12.75 13.50 -0.14
N GLU A 92 13.93 13.56 -0.75
CA GLU A 92 14.69 14.81 -0.92
C GLU A 92 13.88 15.85 -1.70
N ARG A 93 13.28 15.45 -2.81
CA ARG A 93 12.49 16.36 -3.69
C ARG A 93 11.32 17.01 -2.97
N TYR A 94 10.64 16.28 -2.09
CA TYR A 94 9.44 16.75 -1.40
C TYR A 94 9.70 17.19 0.04
N GLY A 95 10.96 17.15 0.50
CA GLY A 95 11.35 17.54 1.85
C GLY A 95 10.77 16.63 2.94
N ILE A 96 10.78 15.32 2.70
CA ILE A 96 10.26 14.30 3.61
C ILE A 96 11.40 13.67 4.40
N ASP A 97 11.27 13.57 5.72
CA ASP A 97 12.14 12.75 6.57
C ASP A 97 11.77 11.28 6.37
N LEU A 98 12.65 10.52 5.72
CA LEU A 98 12.37 9.16 5.26
C LEU A 98 13.08 8.11 6.11
N GLU A 99 12.30 7.18 6.63
CA GLU A 99 12.77 5.91 7.19
C GLU A 99 12.27 4.76 6.32
N ILE A 100 13.18 3.92 5.78
CA ILE A 100 12.80 2.75 4.96
C ILE A 100 12.86 1.51 5.83
N ARG A 101 11.82 0.69 5.74
CA ARG A 101 11.70 -0.63 6.33
C ARG A 101 11.49 -1.66 5.24
N GLU A 102 12.36 -2.69 5.20
CA GLU A 102 12.34 -3.74 4.17
C GLU A 102 11.40 -4.91 4.53
N GLU A 103 10.71 -4.78 5.65
CA GLU A 103 9.76 -5.76 6.15
C GLU A 103 8.49 -5.83 5.26
N PRO A 104 7.81 -6.99 5.21
CA PRO A 104 6.53 -7.12 4.53
C PRO A 104 5.41 -6.39 5.29
N ALA A 105 4.34 -6.06 4.58
CA ALA A 105 3.17 -5.38 5.15
C ALA A 105 2.48 -6.19 6.26
N GLU A 106 2.64 -7.52 6.24
CA GLU A 106 2.09 -8.46 7.23
C GLU A 106 2.85 -8.42 8.57
N SER A 107 4.06 -7.82 8.60
CA SER A 107 4.91 -7.76 9.81
C SER A 107 5.90 -6.61 9.68
N THR A 108 5.49 -5.40 10.00
CA THR A 108 6.24 -4.15 9.78
C THR A 108 7.41 -3.92 10.75
N GLY A 109 7.52 -4.72 11.80
CA GLY A 109 8.50 -4.52 12.87
C GLY A 109 8.23 -3.29 13.75
N LEU A 110 7.13 -2.58 13.56
CA LEU A 110 6.74 -1.43 14.39
C LEU A 110 6.09 -1.89 15.70
N ALA A 111 6.25 -1.08 16.75
CA ALA A 111 5.60 -1.33 18.03
C ALA A 111 4.07 -1.22 17.89
N GLY A 112 3.32 -1.95 18.71
CA GLY A 112 1.87 -1.81 18.78
C GLY A 112 1.46 -0.42 19.29
N ALA A 113 0.31 0.09 18.82
CA ALA A 113 -0.25 1.39 19.19
C ALA A 113 0.79 2.52 19.13
N SER A 114 1.64 2.56 18.09
CA SER A 114 2.77 3.49 17.98
C SER A 114 2.56 4.62 16.99
N VAL A 115 1.60 4.49 16.06
CA VAL A 115 1.39 5.47 14.99
C VAL A 115 -0.06 5.94 14.91
N ASP A 116 -0.26 7.16 14.41
CA ASP A 116 -1.58 7.78 14.30
C ASP A 116 -2.19 7.63 12.91
N ALA A 117 -1.37 7.31 11.90
CA ALA A 117 -1.85 7.10 10.54
C ALA A 117 -1.02 6.08 9.77
N VAL A 118 -1.72 5.21 9.03
CA VAL A 118 -1.16 4.30 8.03
C VAL A 118 -1.83 4.60 6.70
N ILE A 119 -1.05 4.73 5.63
CA ILE A 119 -1.56 4.87 4.26
C ILE A 119 -1.19 3.64 3.43
N CYS A 120 -2.05 3.29 2.48
CA CYS A 120 -1.86 2.15 1.59
C CYS A 120 -2.46 2.46 0.22
N THR A 121 -1.66 2.35 -0.83
CA THR A 121 -2.14 2.61 -2.19
C THR A 121 -1.76 1.49 -3.13
N LEU A 122 -2.73 0.69 -3.58
CA LEU A 122 -2.58 -0.42 -4.53
C LEU A 122 -1.60 -1.51 -4.04
N VAL A 123 -1.66 -1.86 -2.75
CA VAL A 123 -0.78 -2.84 -2.11
C VAL A 123 -1.55 -4.05 -1.58
N LEU A 124 -2.71 -3.87 -0.95
CA LEU A 124 -3.51 -4.98 -0.43
C LEU A 124 -3.92 -5.99 -1.52
N CYS A 125 -3.95 -5.56 -2.77
CA CYS A 125 -4.17 -6.45 -3.91
C CYS A 125 -2.97 -7.37 -4.19
N THR A 126 -1.77 -7.02 -3.72
CA THR A 126 -0.50 -7.71 -4.03
C THR A 126 0.02 -8.54 -2.86
N VAL A 127 -0.21 -8.11 -1.61
CA VAL A 127 0.25 -8.82 -0.40
C VAL A 127 -0.17 -10.29 -0.39
N GLY A 128 0.65 -11.12 0.23
CA GLY A 128 0.41 -12.56 0.33
C GLY A 128 -0.86 -12.87 1.12
N ASP A 129 -0.99 -12.27 2.29
CA ASP A 129 -2.14 -12.39 3.19
C ASP A 129 -2.70 -11.00 3.58
N PRO A 130 -3.77 -10.53 2.93
CA PRO A 130 -4.37 -9.24 3.26
C PRO A 130 -4.99 -9.20 4.66
N THR A 131 -5.38 -10.35 5.22
CA THR A 131 -5.90 -10.41 6.59
C THR A 131 -4.79 -10.16 7.59
N ALA A 132 -3.63 -10.78 7.41
CA ALA A 132 -2.47 -10.54 8.25
C ALA A 132 -1.97 -9.08 8.12
N ALA A 133 -1.93 -8.52 6.90
CA ALA A 133 -1.54 -7.13 6.68
C ALA A 133 -2.51 -6.14 7.37
N LEU A 134 -3.82 -6.38 7.29
CA LEU A 134 -4.82 -5.54 7.97
C LEU A 134 -4.78 -5.69 9.49
N ALA A 135 -4.51 -6.90 10.02
CA ALA A 135 -4.29 -7.12 11.44
C ALA A 135 -3.04 -6.37 11.94
N GLU A 136 -1.97 -6.35 11.14
CA GLU A 136 -0.75 -5.59 11.44
C GLU A 136 -1.02 -4.08 11.43
N VAL A 137 -1.77 -3.56 10.45
CA VAL A 137 -2.21 -2.16 10.42
C VAL A 137 -2.97 -1.81 11.70
N HIS A 138 -3.95 -2.63 12.08
CA HIS A 138 -4.73 -2.43 13.30
C HIS A 138 -3.84 -2.47 14.55
N ARG A 139 -2.88 -3.38 14.60
CA ARG A 139 -1.95 -3.55 15.73
C ARG A 139 -1.06 -2.32 15.96
N ILE A 140 -0.53 -1.72 14.87
CA ILE A 140 0.41 -0.59 14.97
C ILE A 140 -0.29 0.75 15.17
N LEU A 141 -1.56 0.88 14.75
CA LEU A 141 -2.35 2.08 14.97
C LEU A 141 -2.67 2.27 16.46
N ARG A 142 -2.61 3.52 16.91
CA ARG A 142 -3.16 3.91 18.21
C ARG A 142 -4.69 3.86 18.17
N PRO A 143 -5.37 3.70 19.33
CA PRO A 143 -6.81 3.89 19.39
C PRO A 143 -7.20 5.25 18.79
N GLY A 144 -8.15 5.26 17.83
CA GLY A 144 -8.53 6.44 17.06
C GLY A 144 -7.58 6.79 15.91
N GLY A 145 -6.51 6.04 15.71
CA GLY A 145 -5.63 6.17 14.55
C GLY A 145 -6.32 5.77 13.25
N ARG A 146 -5.83 6.28 12.12
CA ARG A 146 -6.51 6.15 10.83
C ARG A 146 -5.73 5.30 9.84
N PHE A 147 -6.40 4.37 9.21
CA PHE A 147 -5.94 3.66 8.02
C PHE A 147 -6.59 4.28 6.79
N VAL A 148 -5.79 4.87 5.90
CA VAL A 148 -6.25 5.55 4.68
C VAL A 148 -5.81 4.73 3.48
N PHE A 149 -6.75 4.36 2.61
CA PHE A 149 -6.47 3.42 1.53
C PHE A 149 -7.05 3.83 0.19
N ILE A 150 -6.37 3.40 -0.88
CA ILE A 150 -6.86 3.39 -2.26
C ILE A 150 -6.45 2.04 -2.85
N GLU A 151 -7.42 1.21 -3.24
CA GLU A 151 -7.14 -0.15 -3.70
C GLU A 151 -7.98 -0.51 -4.94
N HIS A 152 -7.43 -1.32 -5.85
CA HIS A 152 -8.26 -1.94 -6.85
C HIS A 152 -8.92 -3.22 -6.31
N VAL A 153 -10.10 -3.53 -6.83
CA VAL A 153 -10.93 -4.64 -6.34
C VAL A 153 -11.51 -5.45 -7.50
N GLY A 154 -11.98 -6.64 -7.17
CA GLY A 154 -12.78 -7.43 -8.10
C GLY A 154 -14.06 -6.71 -8.51
N SER A 155 -14.38 -6.72 -9.81
CA SER A 155 -15.63 -6.18 -10.32
C SER A 155 -16.81 -7.07 -9.93
N GLY A 156 -17.99 -6.49 -9.79
CA GLY A 156 -19.25 -7.22 -9.85
C GLY A 156 -19.44 -7.95 -11.20
N PRO A 157 -20.51 -8.74 -11.36
CA PRO A 157 -20.81 -9.42 -12.62
C PRO A 157 -20.79 -8.48 -13.82
N GLY A 158 -20.21 -8.91 -14.95
CA GLY A 158 -20.13 -8.11 -16.16
C GLY A 158 -18.82 -8.27 -16.95
N PRO A 159 -18.63 -7.49 -18.02
CA PRO A 159 -17.50 -7.65 -18.93
C PRO A 159 -16.15 -7.40 -18.26
N VAL A 160 -16.04 -6.45 -17.33
CA VAL A 160 -14.79 -6.20 -16.58
C VAL A 160 -14.42 -7.43 -15.75
N ARG A 161 -15.39 -8.08 -15.10
CA ARG A 161 -15.15 -9.32 -14.35
C ARG A 161 -14.65 -10.46 -15.25
N ALA A 162 -15.21 -10.56 -16.45
CA ALA A 162 -14.74 -11.56 -17.41
C ALA A 162 -13.28 -11.32 -17.81
N VAL A 163 -12.91 -10.07 -18.07
CA VAL A 163 -11.51 -9.67 -18.35
C VAL A 163 -10.60 -9.94 -17.15
N GLN A 164 -11.01 -9.61 -15.94
CA GLN A 164 -10.25 -9.90 -14.72
C GLN A 164 -9.98 -11.40 -14.55
N ARG A 165 -11.01 -12.23 -14.76
CA ARG A 165 -10.86 -13.70 -14.69
C ARG A 165 -9.91 -14.25 -15.76
N LEU A 166 -10.03 -13.76 -17.00
CA LEU A 166 -9.16 -14.18 -18.11
C LEU A 166 -7.70 -13.82 -17.84
N LEU A 167 -7.46 -12.61 -17.34
CA LEU A 167 -6.11 -12.08 -17.10
C LEU A 167 -5.53 -12.43 -15.73
N ARG A 168 -6.27 -13.08 -14.83
CA ARG A 168 -5.86 -13.32 -13.45
C ARG A 168 -4.48 -13.95 -13.31
N ARG A 169 -4.19 -15.02 -14.06
CA ARG A 169 -2.92 -15.76 -13.98
C ARG A 169 -1.75 -14.97 -14.57
N PRO A 170 -1.81 -14.49 -15.83
CA PRO A 170 -0.72 -13.71 -16.40
C PRO A 170 -0.49 -12.38 -15.65
N TRP A 171 -1.55 -11.74 -15.19
CA TRP A 171 -1.44 -10.50 -14.40
C TRP A 171 -0.70 -10.73 -13.08
N ARG A 172 -1.12 -11.74 -12.30
CA ARG A 172 -0.47 -12.12 -11.05
C ARG A 172 1.02 -12.45 -11.25
N TYR A 173 1.36 -13.09 -12.36
CA TYR A 173 2.75 -13.37 -12.70
C TYR A 173 3.53 -12.12 -13.05
N LEU A 174 2.98 -11.20 -13.85
CA LEU A 174 3.67 -10.00 -14.34
C LEU A 174 3.80 -8.93 -13.25
N PHE A 175 2.81 -8.77 -12.37
CA PHE A 175 2.74 -7.71 -11.36
C PHE A 175 2.88 -8.26 -9.94
N ASP A 176 3.92 -9.05 -9.70
CA ASP A 176 4.41 -9.52 -8.39
C ASP A 176 3.32 -9.95 -7.41
N GLY A 177 2.38 -10.77 -7.89
CA GLY A 177 1.34 -11.32 -7.02
C GLY A 177 0.02 -10.55 -7.03
N CYS A 178 -0.09 -9.43 -7.73
CA CYS A 178 -1.31 -8.63 -7.80
C CYS A 178 -2.53 -9.45 -8.24
N CYS A 179 -3.55 -9.52 -7.38
CA CYS A 179 -4.79 -10.26 -7.57
C CYS A 179 -5.89 -9.32 -8.07
N LEU A 180 -6.26 -9.43 -9.36
CA LEU A 180 -7.26 -8.57 -10.01
C LEU A 180 -8.68 -8.69 -9.44
N ASP A 181 -8.99 -9.85 -8.87
CA ASP A 181 -10.35 -10.22 -8.43
C ASP A 181 -10.49 -10.36 -6.90
N ARG A 182 -9.56 -9.78 -6.14
CA ARG A 182 -9.60 -9.77 -4.67
C ARG A 182 -10.75 -8.90 -4.16
N ASP A 183 -11.47 -9.40 -3.16
CA ASP A 183 -12.47 -8.64 -2.43
C ASP A 183 -11.84 -7.92 -1.23
N THR A 184 -11.06 -6.90 -1.55
CA THR A 184 -10.39 -6.07 -0.53
C THR A 184 -11.40 -5.28 0.31
N SER A 185 -12.56 -4.94 -0.24
CA SER A 185 -13.62 -4.23 0.48
C SER A 185 -14.09 -5.04 1.69
N SER A 186 -14.45 -6.31 1.46
CA SER A 186 -14.88 -7.20 2.54
C SER A 186 -13.77 -7.48 3.53
N SER A 187 -12.51 -7.61 3.08
CA SER A 187 -11.37 -7.80 3.97
C SER A 187 -11.19 -6.61 4.92
N ILE A 188 -11.27 -5.37 4.42
CA ILE A 188 -11.15 -4.16 5.24
C ILE A 188 -12.35 -4.05 6.21
N ALA A 189 -13.57 -4.31 5.74
CA ALA A 189 -14.77 -4.25 6.58
C ALA A 189 -14.74 -5.27 7.73
N ALA A 190 -14.10 -6.42 7.53
CA ALA A 190 -14.00 -7.51 8.52
C ALA A 190 -12.75 -7.37 9.43
N ALA A 191 -11.88 -6.38 9.24
CA ALA A 191 -10.61 -6.27 9.94
C ALA A 191 -10.69 -5.73 11.39
N GLY A 192 -11.89 -5.46 11.89
CA GLY A 192 -12.12 -5.07 13.30
C GLY A 192 -11.94 -3.57 13.60
N PHE A 193 -11.87 -2.72 12.58
CA PHE A 193 -11.86 -1.26 12.75
C PHE A 193 -13.19 -0.76 13.33
N ALA A 194 -13.13 0.28 14.18
CA ALA A 194 -14.30 0.85 14.85
C ALA A 194 -15.25 1.58 13.89
N ASP A 195 -14.72 2.26 12.87
CA ASP A 195 -15.47 2.91 11.79
C ASP A 195 -14.78 2.63 10.46
N VAL A 196 -15.54 2.30 9.42
CA VAL A 196 -15.01 2.01 8.09
C VAL A 196 -15.86 2.72 7.04
N ARG A 197 -15.24 3.65 6.32
CA ARG A 197 -15.87 4.37 5.19
C ARG A 197 -15.18 3.97 3.91
N ILE A 198 -15.94 3.35 3.00
CA ILE A 198 -15.45 2.87 1.71
C ILE A 198 -16.24 3.55 0.60
N GLU A 199 -15.55 4.22 -0.30
CA GLU A 199 -16.12 4.84 -1.50
C GLU A 199 -15.65 4.07 -2.74
N PRO A 200 -16.53 3.37 -3.45
CA PRO A 200 -16.22 2.78 -4.74
C PRO A 200 -16.06 3.86 -5.80
N PHE A 201 -15.08 3.67 -6.69
CA PHE A 201 -14.91 4.55 -7.84
C PHE A 201 -14.32 3.81 -9.03
N ARG A 202 -14.28 4.48 -10.19
CA ARG A 202 -13.71 3.93 -11.41
C ARG A 202 -12.41 4.65 -11.76
N PHE A 203 -11.31 3.90 -11.83
CA PHE A 203 -10.01 4.44 -12.24
C PHE A 203 -10.03 4.92 -13.69
N GLY A 204 -10.64 4.13 -14.61
CA GLY A 204 -10.73 4.42 -16.04
C GLY A 204 -9.38 4.37 -16.77
N GLY A 205 -9.37 4.80 -18.05
CA GLY A 205 -8.15 4.81 -18.88
C GLY A 205 -7.84 3.45 -19.51
N ALA A 206 -6.56 3.21 -19.85
CA ALA A 206 -6.14 2.05 -20.64
C ALA A 206 -6.16 0.71 -19.88
N PHE A 207 -6.04 0.73 -18.56
CA PHE A 207 -5.90 -0.48 -17.73
C PHE A 207 -7.27 -0.98 -17.22
N VAL A 208 -8.08 -1.52 -18.15
CA VAL A 208 -9.44 -2.02 -17.86
C VAL A 208 -9.53 -2.96 -16.64
N PRO A 209 -8.61 -3.93 -16.44
CA PRO A 209 -8.70 -4.86 -15.32
C PRO A 209 -8.67 -4.21 -13.93
N VAL A 210 -8.04 -3.03 -13.80
CA VAL A 210 -7.94 -2.30 -12.52
C VAL A 210 -8.90 -1.11 -12.41
N TRP A 211 -9.91 -1.02 -13.27
CA TRP A 211 -10.91 0.06 -13.21
C TRP A 211 -11.73 0.10 -11.94
N PRO A 212 -12.25 -1.04 -11.43
CA PRO A 212 -12.93 -1.02 -10.16
C PRO A 212 -11.94 -0.74 -9.04
N GLN A 213 -12.14 0.36 -8.33
CA GLN A 213 -11.33 0.74 -7.19
C GLN A 213 -12.21 1.19 -6.03
N ILE A 214 -11.62 1.15 -4.86
CA ILE A 214 -12.16 1.70 -3.63
C ILE A 214 -11.16 2.68 -3.04
N SER A 215 -11.66 3.62 -2.28
CA SER A 215 -10.86 4.44 -1.40
C SER A 215 -11.60 4.69 -0.11
N GLY A 216 -10.89 5.02 0.94
CA GLY A 216 -11.56 5.24 2.20
C GLY A 216 -10.64 5.45 3.38
N VAL A 217 -11.28 5.49 4.54
CA VAL A 217 -10.64 5.61 5.84
C VAL A 217 -11.27 4.59 6.78
N ALA A 218 -10.44 3.88 7.52
CA ALA A 218 -10.85 3.05 8.64
C ALA A 218 -10.20 3.58 9.93
N VAL A 219 -10.90 3.51 11.07
CA VAL A 219 -10.46 4.02 12.37
C VAL A 219 -10.27 2.84 13.32
N ALA A 220 -9.10 2.77 13.98
CA ALA A 220 -8.76 1.72 14.94
C ALA A 220 -9.39 1.95 16.32
#